data_ae685f65f7172ad4c25f4b698e2429c6
#
_entry.id   ae685f65f7172ad4c25f4b698e2429c6
#
_cell.length_a   1.000
_cell.length_b   1.000
_cell.length_c   1.000
_cell.angle_alpha   90.00
_cell.angle_beta   90.00
_cell.angle_gamma   90.00
#
_symmetry.space_group_name_H-M   'P 1'
#
loop_
_entity.id
_entity.type
_entity.pdbx_description
1 polymer ?
#
loop_
_entity_poly.entity_id
_entity_poly.type
_entity_poly.pdbx_seq_one_letter_code
_entity_poly.pdbx_strand_id
1 'polypeptide(L)' 'MIIIGERLNSSRKSVLEALQCRDAKFVCEQAEKQEQAGAAFIDLNAAALMDGEIEGLRWAIPLLQSDLNVPLSIDT' A
#
# COMPACT_ATOMS: atom_id res chain seq x y z
N MET A 1 -14.99 -8.36 14.75
CA MET A 1 -13.90 -8.83 13.85
C MET A 1 -13.15 -7.63 13.28
N ILE A 2 -11.83 -7.65 13.33
CA ILE A 2 -11.01 -6.60 12.73
C ILE A 2 -10.65 -7.03 11.31
N ILE A 3 -10.94 -6.18 10.34
CA ILE A 3 -10.58 -6.41 8.94
C ILE A 3 -9.29 -5.65 8.65
N ILE A 4 -8.30 -6.38 8.13
CA ILE A 4 -7.01 -5.81 7.75
C ILE A 4 -6.92 -5.77 6.23
N GLY A 5 -6.60 -4.61 5.68
CA GLY A 5 -6.40 -4.46 4.24
C GLY A 5 -4.99 -4.90 3.85
N GLU A 6 -4.86 -6.08 3.23
CA GLU A 6 -3.58 -6.70 2.89
C GLU A 6 -3.28 -6.70 1.40
N ARG A 7 -4.02 -5.95 0.59
CA ARG A 7 -3.88 -6.00 -0.87
C ARG A 7 -2.66 -5.22 -1.40
N LEU A 8 -2.11 -4.29 -0.60
CA LEU A 8 -0.91 -3.53 -0.98
C LEU A 8 0.35 -4.31 -0.59
N ASN A 9 0.46 -5.51 -1.11
CA ASN A 9 1.60 -6.40 -0.88
C ASN A 9 2.37 -6.59 -2.18
N SER A 10 3.65 -6.22 -2.16
CA SER A 10 4.52 -6.28 -3.33
C SER A 10 4.79 -7.69 -3.86
N SER A 11 4.39 -8.74 -3.13
CA SER A 11 4.42 -10.10 -3.66
C SER A 11 3.39 -10.30 -4.76
N ARG A 12 2.39 -9.43 -4.85
CA ARG A 12 1.42 -9.41 -5.94
C ARG A 12 2.02 -8.63 -7.10
N LYS A 13 2.03 -9.24 -8.29
CA LYS A 13 2.68 -8.65 -9.47
C LYS A 13 2.18 -7.25 -9.80
N SER A 14 0.85 -7.04 -9.75
CA SER A 14 0.27 -5.74 -10.08
C SER A 14 0.69 -4.64 -9.10
N VAL A 15 0.81 -4.99 -7.83
CA VAL A 15 1.26 -4.05 -6.79
C VAL A 15 2.75 -3.75 -6.95
N LEU A 16 3.55 -4.78 -7.19
CA LEU A 16 4.99 -4.61 -7.43
C LEU A 16 5.25 -3.66 -8.60
N GLU A 17 4.57 -3.89 -9.72
CA GLU A 17 4.69 -3.04 -10.91
C GLU A 17 4.29 -1.59 -10.60
N ALA A 18 3.17 -1.40 -9.88
CA ALA A 18 2.70 -0.07 -9.52
C ALA A 18 3.69 0.67 -8.63
N LEU A 19 4.30 -0.03 -7.68
CA LEU A 19 5.33 0.56 -6.82
C LEU A 19 6.60 0.90 -7.60
N GLN A 20 6.99 0.04 -8.53
CA GLN A 20 8.18 0.26 -9.35
C GLN A 20 8.03 1.48 -10.27
N CYS A 21 6.87 1.64 -10.90
CA CYS A 21 6.64 2.74 -11.84
C CYS A 21 5.97 3.96 -11.21
N ARG A 22 5.74 3.94 -9.90
CA ARG A 22 5.13 5.04 -9.14
C ARG A 22 3.72 5.37 -9.64
N ASP A 23 2.90 4.35 -9.80
CA ASP A 23 1.51 4.50 -10.23
C ASP A 23 0.63 4.87 -9.03
N ALA A 24 0.57 6.17 -8.74
CA ALA A 24 -0.18 6.69 -7.59
C ALA A 24 -1.66 6.34 -7.66
N LYS A 25 -2.25 6.43 -8.85
CA LYS A 25 -3.67 6.15 -9.04
C LYS A 25 -4.01 4.72 -8.65
N PHE A 26 -3.24 3.76 -9.15
CA PHE A 26 -3.47 2.35 -8.85
C PHE A 26 -3.33 2.08 -7.35
N VAL A 27 -2.24 2.57 -6.74
CA VAL A 27 -1.98 2.34 -5.32
C VAL A 27 -3.08 2.94 -4.45
N CYS A 28 -3.48 4.17 -4.72
CA CYS A 28 -4.56 4.83 -3.97
C CYS A 28 -5.90 4.12 -4.17
N GLU A 29 -6.21 3.69 -5.38
CA GLU A 29 -7.46 2.97 -5.65
C GLU A 29 -7.52 1.65 -4.87
N GLN A 30 -6.42 0.91 -4.82
CA GLN A 30 -6.37 -0.33 -4.06
C GLN A 30 -6.60 -0.10 -2.56
N ALA A 31 -5.97 0.94 -2.02
CA ALA A 31 -6.14 1.29 -0.62
C ALA A 31 -7.56 1.77 -0.32
N GLU A 32 -8.12 2.61 -1.16
CA GLU A 32 -9.48 3.15 -0.99
C GLU A 32 -10.54 2.05 -1.03
N LYS A 33 -10.37 1.06 -1.91
CA LYS A 33 -11.30 -0.08 -1.97
C LYS A 33 -11.32 -0.85 -0.67
N GLN A 34 -10.17 -1.04 -0.05
CA GLN A 34 -10.08 -1.74 1.22
C GLN A 34 -10.68 -0.91 2.35
N GLU A 35 -10.45 0.39 2.36
CA GLU A 35 -11.07 1.29 3.34
C GLU A 35 -12.59 1.27 3.21
N GLN A 36 -13.11 1.35 1.99
CA GLN A 36 -14.55 1.29 1.72
C GLN A 36 -15.17 -0.04 2.13
N ALA A 37 -14.39 -1.12 2.05
CA ALA A 37 -14.84 -2.45 2.46
C ALA A 37 -14.81 -2.64 3.98
N GLY A 38 -14.39 -1.63 4.74
CA GLY A 38 -14.41 -1.67 6.19
C GLY A 38 -13.09 -2.06 6.85
N ALA A 39 -11.96 -1.99 6.14
CA ALA A 39 -10.67 -2.30 6.74
C ALA A 39 -10.36 -1.32 7.88
N ALA A 40 -9.92 -1.86 9.02
CA ALA A 40 -9.56 -1.05 10.18
C ALA A 40 -8.21 -0.35 9.97
N PHE A 41 -7.33 -0.94 9.17
CA PHE A 41 -6.08 -0.33 8.73
C PHE A 41 -5.62 -1.01 7.43
N ILE A 42 -4.70 -0.37 6.74
CA ILE A 42 -4.15 -0.86 5.47
C ILE A 42 -2.71 -1.28 5.70
N ASP A 43 -2.37 -2.52 5.34
CA ASP A 43 -1.02 -3.04 5.47
C ASP A 43 -0.27 -2.82 4.15
N LEU A 44 0.89 -2.19 4.22
CA LEU A 44 1.74 -1.90 3.06
C LEU A 44 3.02 -2.71 3.17
N ASN A 45 3.27 -3.54 2.15
CA ASN A 45 4.49 -4.35 2.06
C ASN A 45 5.18 -4.08 0.73
N ALA A 46 6.42 -3.61 0.79
CA ALA A 46 7.25 -3.29 -0.38
C ALA A 46 8.50 -4.16 -0.47
N ALA A 47 8.54 -5.27 0.27
CA ALA A 47 9.75 -6.10 0.39
C ALA A 47 10.23 -6.68 -0.95
N ALA A 48 9.32 -6.97 -1.89
CA ALA A 48 9.70 -7.51 -3.20
C ALA A 48 10.45 -6.50 -4.08
N LEU A 49 10.48 -5.22 -3.70
CA LEU A 49 11.30 -4.21 -4.38
C LEU A 49 12.78 -4.38 -4.06
N MET A 50 13.11 -5.17 -3.06
CA MET A 50 14.49 -5.49 -2.64
C MET A 50 15.26 -4.20 -2.30
N ASP A 51 16.29 -3.84 -3.05
CA ASP A 51 17.07 -2.63 -2.79
C ASP A 51 16.25 -1.33 -2.95
N GLY A 52 15.14 -1.41 -3.66
CA GLY A 52 14.22 -0.28 -3.86
C GLY A 52 13.16 -0.14 -2.79
N GLU A 53 13.14 -1.00 -1.77
CA GLU A 53 12.10 -1.01 -0.74
C GLU A 53 11.97 0.33 -0.02
N ILE A 54 13.10 0.89 0.44
CA ILE A 54 13.09 2.15 1.19
C ILE A 54 12.57 3.29 0.34
N GLU A 55 13.01 3.40 -0.90
CA GLU A 55 12.55 4.46 -1.80
C GLU A 55 11.07 4.27 -2.15
N GLY A 56 10.63 3.04 -2.32
CA GLY A 56 9.22 2.73 -2.56
C GLY A 56 8.35 3.16 -1.38
N LEU A 57 8.78 2.86 -0.16
CA LEU A 57 8.07 3.27 1.05
C LEU A 57 8.06 4.78 1.23
N ARG A 58 9.18 5.44 0.97
CA ARG A 58 9.27 6.91 1.06
C ARG A 58 8.30 7.60 0.13
N TRP A 59 8.05 7.01 -1.02
CA TRP A 59 7.07 7.53 -1.97
C TRP A 59 5.64 7.20 -1.54
N ALA A 60 5.38 5.94 -1.17
CA ALA A 60 4.02 5.45 -0.94
C ALA A 60 3.41 5.92 0.38
N ILE A 61 4.22 6.01 1.45
CA ILE A 61 3.69 6.32 2.79
C ILE A 61 3.02 7.70 2.82
N PRO A 62 3.68 8.81 2.43
CA PRO A 62 3.00 10.10 2.48
C PRO A 62 1.82 10.19 1.52
N LEU A 63 1.90 9.53 0.37
CA LEU A 63 0.81 9.46 -0.59
C LEU A 63 -0.43 8.84 0.04
N LEU A 64 -0.27 7.68 0.68
CA LEU A 64 -1.39 6.97 1.29
C LEU A 64 -1.90 7.65 2.54
N GLN A 65 -1.02 8.24 3.35
CA GLN A 65 -1.43 8.97 4.55
C GLN A 65 -2.30 10.17 4.22
N SER A 66 -2.03 10.84 3.10
CA SER A 66 -2.86 11.98 2.69
C SER A 66 -4.19 11.56 2.09
N ASP A 67 -4.29 10.33 1.57
CA ASP A 67 -5.47 9.83 0.87
C ASP A 67 -6.44 9.06 1.75
N LEU A 68 -5.92 8.36 2.77
CA LEU A 68 -6.72 7.45 3.60
C LEU A 68 -7.14 8.10 4.91
N ASN A 69 -8.28 7.63 5.44
CA ASN A 69 -8.77 8.00 6.77
C ASN A 69 -8.43 6.95 7.83
N VAL A 70 -7.94 5.77 7.41
CA VAL A 70 -7.51 4.72 8.32
C VAL A 70 -5.99 4.67 8.39
N PRO A 71 -5.41 4.14 9.49
CA PRO A 71 -3.95 4.10 9.63
C PRO A 71 -3.30 3.11 8.69
N LEU A 72 -2.02 3.36 8.37
CA LEU A 72 -1.17 2.44 7.65
C LEU A 72 -0.38 1.58 8.64
N SER A 73 -0.22 0.31 8.28
CA SER A 73 0.73 -0.60 8.93
C SER A 73 1.82 -0.93 7.90
N ILE A 74 3.07 -0.80 8.30
CA ILE A 74 4.19 -1.05 7.41
C ILE A 74 4.80 -2.39 7.77
N ASP A 75 4.73 -3.31 6.81
CA ASP A 75 5.32 -4.64 6.96
C ASP A 75 6.66 -4.65 6.24
N THR A 76 7.74 -4.73 7.00
CA THR A 76 9.10 -4.73 6.48
C THR A 76 9.85 -6.00 6.86
#